data_3a8703733d581f4f5205e00cc1c3ad88
#
_entry.id   3a8703733d581f4f5205e00cc1c3ad88
#
_cell.length_a   1.000
_cell.length_b   1.000
_cell.length_c   1.000
_cell.angle_alpha   90.00
_cell.angle_beta   90.00
_cell.angle_gamma   90.00
#
_symmetry.space_group_name_H-M   'P 1'
#
loop_
_entity.id
_entity.type
_entity.pdbx_description
1 polymer ?
#
loop_
_entity_poly.entity_id
_entity_poly.type
_entity_poly.pdbx_seq_one_letter_code
_entity_poly.pdbx_strand_id
1 'polypeptide(L)'
;MNFSFLPKYLPYFNYGALITVVISILVVFFGTILGVLLAFAQRSRFKPLVWFANIYVWIFRGTPMMVQIMIAFALMHINAPTIQVGILGVDLSRLIPGILIISMNSGAYVSETVRAGINAVSKGQLEAAYCLGIRPKNAMRYVILPQAIKNILPALGNEFITIIKDSSLLSTIGVMELWNGATTVATTTYLPLTPLLFAAFYYLIMTSVLTVALKAFENYIGQGDKK
;
A
#
# COMPACT_ATOMS: atom_id res chain seq x y z
N MET A 1 -21.56 -18.60 19.64
CA MET A 1 -21.12 -18.26 18.26
C MET A 1 -21.37 -19.49 17.39
N ASN A 2 -22.00 -19.30 16.24
CA ASN A 2 -22.31 -20.41 15.33
C ASN A 2 -21.32 -20.40 14.14
N PHE A 3 -20.52 -21.47 14.00
CA PHE A 3 -19.53 -21.64 12.94
C PHE A 3 -19.92 -22.72 11.92
N SER A 4 -21.18 -23.17 11.94
CA SER A 4 -21.69 -24.20 11.02
C SER A 4 -21.60 -23.80 9.53
N PHE A 5 -21.42 -22.52 9.23
CA PHE A 5 -21.25 -22.00 7.87
C PHE A 5 -19.87 -22.32 7.26
N LEU A 6 -18.84 -22.56 8.08
CA LEU A 6 -17.45 -22.68 7.63
C LEU A 6 -17.23 -23.72 6.53
N PRO A 7 -17.71 -24.99 6.64
CA PRO A 7 -17.40 -25.99 5.61
C PRO A 7 -17.89 -25.57 4.21
N LYS A 8 -19.02 -24.86 4.13
CA LYS A 8 -19.62 -24.42 2.87
C LYS A 8 -18.99 -23.14 2.34
N TYR A 9 -18.65 -22.18 3.22
CA TYR A 9 -18.27 -20.81 2.85
C TYR A 9 -16.79 -20.50 3.05
N LEU A 10 -15.98 -21.45 3.53
CA LEU A 10 -14.53 -21.27 3.66
C LEU A 10 -13.84 -20.78 2.37
N PRO A 11 -14.23 -21.24 1.18
CA PRO A 11 -13.66 -20.71 -0.07
C PRO A 11 -13.82 -19.19 -0.27
N TYR A 12 -14.90 -18.58 0.25
CA TYR A 12 -15.06 -17.11 0.19
C TYR A 12 -13.94 -16.37 0.93
N PHE A 13 -13.54 -16.89 2.07
CA PHE A 13 -12.45 -16.30 2.87
C PHE A 13 -11.08 -16.56 2.24
N ASN A 14 -10.83 -17.78 1.76
CA ASN A 14 -9.54 -18.14 1.16
C ASN A 14 -9.29 -17.37 -0.14
N TYR A 15 -10.25 -17.36 -1.06
CA TYR A 15 -10.12 -16.62 -2.32
C TYR A 15 -10.20 -15.10 -2.09
N GLY A 16 -11.03 -14.66 -1.14
CA GLY A 16 -11.08 -13.26 -0.73
C GLY A 16 -9.74 -12.77 -0.19
N ALA A 17 -9.08 -13.55 0.69
CA ALA A 17 -7.75 -13.25 1.19
C ALA A 17 -6.69 -13.22 0.07
N LEU A 18 -6.74 -14.17 -0.87
CA LEU A 18 -5.86 -14.17 -2.04
C LEU A 18 -6.03 -12.89 -2.87
N ILE A 19 -7.26 -12.49 -3.16
CA ILE A 19 -7.56 -11.27 -3.91
C ILE A 19 -7.06 -10.04 -3.15
N THR A 20 -7.28 -9.96 -1.83
CA THR A 20 -6.74 -8.90 -0.96
C THR A 20 -5.22 -8.78 -1.08
N VAL A 21 -4.48 -9.90 -1.02
CA VAL A 21 -3.02 -9.92 -1.15
C VAL A 21 -2.58 -9.45 -2.55
N VAL A 22 -3.22 -9.94 -3.60
CA VAL A 22 -2.91 -9.53 -5.00
C VAL A 22 -3.14 -8.03 -5.20
N ILE A 23 -4.28 -7.51 -4.73
CA ILE A 23 -4.57 -6.07 -4.77
C ILE A 23 -3.46 -5.30 -4.06
N SER A 24 -3.10 -5.74 -2.84
CA SER A 24 -2.10 -5.03 -2.02
C SER A 24 -0.72 -5.01 -2.67
N ILE A 25 -0.31 -6.12 -3.30
CA ILE A 25 0.96 -6.18 -4.06
C ILE A 25 0.95 -5.18 -5.22
N LEU A 26 -0.13 -5.15 -6.00
CA LEU A 26 -0.25 -4.23 -7.14
C LEU A 26 -0.25 -2.77 -6.68
N VAL A 27 -1.00 -2.46 -5.62
CA VAL A 27 -1.08 -1.11 -5.06
C VAL A 27 0.28 -0.64 -4.54
N VAL A 28 0.99 -1.49 -3.77
CA VAL A 28 2.34 -1.14 -3.26
C VAL A 28 3.32 -0.94 -4.40
N PHE A 29 3.28 -1.79 -5.41
CA PHE A 29 4.15 -1.68 -6.57
C PHE A 29 3.94 -0.36 -7.32
N PHE A 30 2.72 -0.06 -7.74
CA PHE A 30 2.42 1.18 -8.46
C PHE A 30 2.53 2.42 -7.57
N GLY A 31 2.09 2.33 -6.31
CA GLY A 31 2.21 3.40 -5.33
C GLY A 31 3.66 3.75 -5.03
N THR A 32 4.54 2.74 -4.91
CA THR A 32 5.98 2.99 -4.70
C THR A 32 6.61 3.70 -5.90
N ILE A 33 6.33 3.25 -7.12
CA ILE A 33 6.84 3.91 -8.34
C ILE A 33 6.38 5.38 -8.36
N LEU A 34 5.09 5.61 -8.18
CA LEU A 34 4.52 6.96 -8.19
C LEU A 34 5.09 7.82 -7.05
N GLY A 35 5.21 7.27 -5.84
CA GLY A 35 5.75 7.98 -4.68
C GLY A 35 7.20 8.38 -4.86
N VAL A 36 8.04 7.51 -5.42
CA VAL A 36 9.43 7.84 -5.76
C VAL A 36 9.48 8.97 -6.79
N LEU A 37 8.67 8.90 -7.85
CA LEU A 37 8.58 9.96 -8.87
C LEU A 37 8.15 11.29 -8.26
N LEU A 38 7.13 11.29 -7.39
CA LEU A 38 6.66 12.48 -6.68
C LEU A 38 7.75 13.06 -5.75
N ALA A 39 8.47 12.21 -5.01
CA ALA A 39 9.56 12.65 -4.15
C ALA A 39 10.69 13.34 -4.93
N PHE A 40 11.03 12.82 -6.11
CA PHE A 40 11.98 13.50 -7.01
C PHE A 40 11.41 14.77 -7.61
N ALA A 41 10.13 14.79 -7.99
CA ALA A 41 9.44 15.99 -8.48
C ALA A 41 9.46 17.13 -7.45
N GLN A 42 9.20 16.82 -6.16
CA GLN A 42 9.25 17.78 -5.05
C GLN A 42 10.66 18.35 -4.79
N ARG A 43 11.72 17.66 -5.22
CA ARG A 43 13.12 18.11 -5.10
C ARG A 43 13.67 18.72 -6.37
N SER A 44 12.86 18.87 -7.40
CA SER A 44 13.26 19.44 -8.70
C SER A 44 13.60 20.93 -8.59
N ARG A 45 14.48 21.41 -9.48
CA ARG A 45 14.73 22.85 -9.66
C ARG A 45 13.59 23.55 -10.42
N PHE A 46 12.75 22.79 -11.13
CA PHE A 46 11.64 23.34 -11.93
C PHE A 46 10.42 23.55 -11.01
N LYS A 47 10.21 24.81 -10.61
CA LYS A 47 9.18 25.21 -9.64
C LYS A 47 7.75 24.74 -9.97
N PRO A 48 7.25 24.77 -11.23
CA PRO A 48 5.91 24.27 -11.54
C PRO A 48 5.73 22.80 -11.21
N LEU A 49 6.75 21.95 -11.43
CA LEU A 49 6.72 20.52 -11.08
C LEU A 49 6.68 20.31 -9.57
N VAL A 50 7.44 21.10 -8.82
CA VAL A 50 7.41 21.08 -7.35
C VAL A 50 6.03 21.45 -6.83
N TRP A 51 5.44 22.51 -7.38
CA TRP A 51 4.11 22.97 -7.00
C TRP A 51 3.04 21.92 -7.29
N PHE A 52 3.05 21.34 -8.49
CA PHE A 52 2.15 20.24 -8.87
C PHE A 52 2.27 19.05 -7.91
N ALA A 53 3.50 18.57 -7.63
CA ALA A 53 3.71 17.44 -6.74
C ALA A 53 3.24 17.73 -5.30
N ASN A 54 3.46 18.94 -4.80
CA ASN A 54 3.02 19.34 -3.46
C ASN A 54 1.48 19.41 -3.37
N ILE A 55 0.80 19.96 -4.39
CA ILE A 55 -0.67 20.00 -4.44
C ILE A 55 -1.23 18.59 -4.51
N TYR A 56 -0.66 17.73 -5.35
CA TYR A 56 -1.04 16.34 -5.42
C TYR A 56 -0.99 15.66 -4.04
N VAL A 57 0.15 15.75 -3.38
CA VAL A 57 0.35 15.14 -2.04
C VAL A 57 -0.61 15.74 -1.02
N TRP A 58 -0.83 17.06 -1.07
CA TRP A 58 -1.77 17.74 -0.18
C TRP A 58 -3.22 17.25 -0.36
N ILE A 59 -3.69 17.11 -1.61
CA ILE A 59 -5.05 16.63 -1.90
C ILE A 59 -5.22 15.18 -1.42
N PHE A 60 -4.32 14.28 -1.84
CA PHE A 60 -4.47 12.86 -1.54
C PHE A 60 -4.33 12.53 -0.07
N ARG A 61 -3.48 13.24 0.67
CA ARG A 61 -3.34 13.06 2.11
C ARG A 61 -4.35 13.86 2.93
N GLY A 62 -4.97 14.88 2.36
CA GLY A 62 -5.94 15.74 3.01
C GLY A 62 -7.39 15.28 2.86
N THR A 63 -7.66 14.24 2.05
CA THR A 63 -9.03 13.75 1.81
C THR A 63 -9.17 12.28 2.20
N PRO A 64 -10.36 11.83 2.69
CA PRO A 64 -10.57 10.43 3.07
C PRO A 64 -10.46 9.49 1.86
N MET A 65 -9.76 8.36 2.01
CA MET A 65 -9.56 7.37 0.94
C MET A 65 -10.89 6.83 0.40
N MET A 66 -11.86 6.58 1.26
CA MET A 66 -13.20 6.10 0.84
C MET A 66 -13.86 7.07 -0.14
N VAL A 67 -13.76 8.39 0.12
CA VAL A 67 -14.31 9.43 -0.79
C VAL A 67 -13.58 9.40 -2.14
N GLN A 68 -12.25 9.24 -2.11
CA GLN A 68 -11.44 9.14 -3.33
C GLN A 68 -11.83 7.92 -4.17
N ILE A 69 -12.07 6.75 -3.54
CA ILE A 69 -12.51 5.52 -4.22
C ILE A 69 -13.87 5.75 -4.89
N MET A 70 -14.84 6.34 -4.18
CA MET A 70 -16.17 6.58 -4.71
C MET A 70 -16.15 7.58 -5.89
N ILE A 71 -15.36 8.64 -5.79
CA ILE A 71 -15.19 9.62 -6.89
C ILE A 71 -14.53 8.95 -8.11
N ALA A 72 -13.45 8.19 -7.88
CA ALA A 72 -12.76 7.50 -8.98
C ALA A 72 -13.70 6.53 -9.71
N PHE A 73 -14.46 5.75 -8.97
CA PHE A 73 -15.44 4.82 -9.54
C PHE A 73 -16.55 5.54 -10.32
N ALA A 74 -17.04 6.67 -9.81
CA ALA A 74 -18.07 7.47 -10.48
C ALA A 74 -17.57 8.14 -11.77
N LEU A 75 -16.28 8.51 -11.83
CA LEU A 75 -15.69 9.19 -13.00
C LEU A 75 -15.13 8.21 -14.03
N MET A 76 -14.60 7.07 -13.59
CA MET A 76 -13.91 6.11 -14.44
C MET A 76 -14.87 5.02 -14.93
N HIS A 77 -15.52 5.25 -16.07
CA HIS A 77 -16.39 4.25 -16.71
C HIS A 77 -15.51 3.27 -17.51
N ILE A 78 -14.88 2.32 -16.83
CA ILE A 78 -14.09 1.26 -17.46
C ILE A 78 -15.00 0.10 -17.81
N ASN A 79 -15.02 -0.32 -19.09
CA ASN A 79 -15.70 -1.52 -19.51
C ASN A 79 -14.68 -2.67 -19.59
N ALA A 80 -14.72 -3.58 -18.61
CA ALA A 80 -13.78 -4.70 -18.48
C ALA A 80 -14.53 -5.97 -18.03
N PRO A 81 -14.03 -7.17 -18.38
CA PRO A 81 -14.68 -8.42 -18.04
C PRO A 81 -14.59 -8.73 -16.54
N THR A 82 -15.48 -9.62 -16.09
CA THR A 82 -15.38 -10.29 -14.80
C THR A 82 -14.49 -11.51 -14.95
N ILE A 83 -13.46 -11.64 -14.12
CA ILE A 83 -12.60 -12.82 -14.05
C ILE A 83 -13.02 -13.71 -12.88
N GLN A 84 -12.85 -15.03 -13.04
CA GLN A 84 -13.12 -15.97 -11.96
C GLN A 84 -11.84 -16.27 -11.17
N VAL A 85 -11.91 -16.08 -9.86
CA VAL A 85 -10.85 -16.48 -8.91
C VAL A 85 -11.45 -17.53 -7.98
N GLY A 86 -11.28 -18.80 -8.35
CA GLY A 86 -12.00 -19.89 -7.70
C GLY A 86 -13.53 -19.76 -7.87
N ILE A 87 -14.22 -19.58 -6.75
CA ILE A 87 -15.69 -19.40 -6.75
C ILE A 87 -16.11 -17.92 -6.81
N LEU A 88 -15.17 -16.98 -6.73
CA LEU A 88 -15.45 -15.55 -6.68
C LEU A 88 -15.32 -14.92 -8.06
N GLY A 89 -16.34 -14.18 -8.47
CA GLY A 89 -16.28 -13.31 -9.65
C GLY A 89 -15.69 -11.94 -9.29
N VAL A 90 -14.57 -11.58 -9.90
CA VAL A 90 -13.90 -10.28 -9.70
C VAL A 90 -14.17 -9.42 -10.93
N ASP A 91 -14.96 -8.39 -10.76
CA ASP A 91 -15.29 -7.42 -11.80
C ASP A 91 -14.12 -6.45 -11.99
N LEU A 92 -13.42 -6.57 -13.10
CA LEU A 92 -12.28 -5.71 -13.43
C LEU A 92 -12.70 -4.26 -13.69
N SER A 93 -13.95 -4.01 -14.08
CA SER A 93 -14.47 -2.64 -14.25
C SER A 93 -14.47 -1.84 -12.94
N ARG A 94 -14.56 -2.54 -11.81
CA ARG A 94 -14.51 -1.98 -10.44
C ARG A 94 -13.11 -2.07 -9.84
N LEU A 95 -12.42 -3.19 -10.08
CA LEU A 95 -11.11 -3.45 -9.52
C LEU A 95 -10.05 -2.46 -10.04
N ILE A 96 -10.03 -2.17 -11.35
CA ILE A 96 -9.04 -1.28 -11.96
C ILE A 96 -9.11 0.14 -11.38
N PRO A 97 -10.26 0.84 -11.37
CA PRO A 97 -10.36 2.14 -10.70
C PRO A 97 -9.95 2.09 -9.23
N GLY A 98 -10.32 1.01 -8.53
CA GLY A 98 -9.96 0.82 -7.13
C GLY A 98 -8.45 0.72 -6.91
N ILE A 99 -7.74 -0.13 -7.68
CA ILE A 99 -6.29 -0.24 -7.60
C ILE A 99 -5.60 1.08 -7.96
N LEU A 100 -6.06 1.75 -9.02
CA LEU A 100 -5.48 3.02 -9.44
C LEU A 100 -5.57 4.08 -8.35
N ILE A 101 -6.75 4.28 -7.75
CA ILE A 101 -6.93 5.33 -6.76
C ILE A 101 -6.19 5.04 -5.45
N ILE A 102 -6.18 3.79 -4.98
CA ILE A 102 -5.40 3.43 -3.78
C ILE A 102 -3.90 3.55 -4.08
N SER A 103 -3.43 3.20 -5.29
CA SER A 103 -2.03 3.41 -5.68
C SER A 103 -1.67 4.90 -5.74
N MET A 104 -2.58 5.75 -6.19
CA MET A 104 -2.37 7.21 -6.19
C MET A 104 -2.30 7.75 -4.76
N ASN A 105 -3.17 7.30 -3.87
CA ASN A 105 -3.15 7.67 -2.46
C ASN A 105 -1.85 7.17 -1.78
N SER A 106 -1.52 5.89 -1.90
CA SER A 106 -0.28 5.31 -1.39
C SER A 106 0.95 6.03 -1.93
N GLY A 107 0.97 6.40 -3.22
CA GLY A 107 2.05 7.19 -3.82
C GLY A 107 2.29 8.53 -3.11
N ALA A 108 1.24 9.20 -2.63
CA ALA A 108 1.37 10.42 -1.85
C ALA A 108 2.05 10.16 -0.48
N TYR A 109 1.69 9.07 0.22
CA TYR A 109 2.34 8.67 1.48
C TYR A 109 3.77 8.21 1.28
N VAL A 110 4.02 7.39 0.26
CA VAL A 110 5.37 6.91 -0.09
C VAL A 110 6.29 8.07 -0.45
N SER A 111 5.80 9.12 -1.14
CA SER A 111 6.63 10.29 -1.46
C SER A 111 7.16 10.99 -0.21
N GLU A 112 6.34 11.12 0.83
CA GLU A 112 6.73 11.67 2.12
C GLU A 112 7.69 10.72 2.86
N THR A 113 7.46 9.41 2.80
CA THR A 113 8.35 8.38 3.36
C THR A 113 9.73 8.45 2.73
N VAL A 114 9.82 8.57 1.39
CA VAL A 114 11.09 8.71 0.68
C VAL A 114 11.79 10.01 1.08
N ARG A 115 11.06 11.11 1.16
CA ARG A 115 11.60 12.40 1.60
C ARG A 115 12.12 12.34 3.04
N ALA A 116 11.36 11.74 3.96
CA ALA A 116 11.74 11.55 5.34
C ALA A 116 12.99 10.66 5.47
N GLY A 117 13.05 9.55 4.75
CA GLY A 117 14.19 8.63 4.76
C GLY A 117 15.49 9.26 4.25
N ILE A 118 15.40 10.12 3.23
CA ILE A 118 16.57 10.88 2.75
C ILE A 118 17.01 11.92 3.81
N ASN A 119 16.05 12.62 4.41
CA ASN A 119 16.35 13.65 5.41
C ASN A 119 16.82 13.08 6.76
N ALA A 120 16.56 11.80 7.04
CA ALA A 120 17.02 11.11 8.24
C ALA A 120 18.52 10.78 8.19
N VAL A 121 19.16 10.82 7.03
CA VAL A 121 20.61 10.64 6.94
C VAL A 121 21.30 11.86 7.53
N SER A 122 22.28 11.61 8.42
CA SER A 122 23.01 12.69 9.12
C SER A 122 23.65 13.66 8.13
N LYS A 123 23.50 14.97 8.38
CA LYS A 123 24.14 16.02 7.57
C LYS A 123 25.66 15.89 7.54
N GLY A 124 26.27 15.40 8.63
CA GLY A 124 27.70 15.14 8.69
C GLY A 124 28.21 14.14 7.65
N GLN A 125 27.36 13.21 7.20
CA GLN A 125 27.72 12.31 6.08
C GLN A 125 27.88 13.06 4.76
N LEU A 126 27.03 14.03 4.52
CA LEU A 126 27.11 14.88 3.34
C LEU A 126 28.32 15.85 3.40
N GLU A 127 28.54 16.43 4.57
CA GLU A 127 29.66 17.34 4.83
C GLU A 127 31.01 16.60 4.70
N ALA A 128 31.12 15.41 5.30
CA ALA A 128 32.33 14.56 5.16
C ALA A 128 32.59 14.19 3.70
N ALA A 129 31.54 13.85 2.93
CA ALA A 129 31.69 13.56 1.50
C ALA A 129 32.23 14.78 0.73
N TYR A 130 31.78 15.99 1.06
CA TYR A 130 32.28 17.22 0.43
C TYR A 130 33.72 17.55 0.83
N CYS A 131 34.10 17.32 2.09
CA CYS A 131 35.48 17.47 2.55
C CYS A 131 36.44 16.53 1.80
N LEU A 132 35.99 15.36 1.40
CA LEU A 132 36.76 14.42 0.56
C LEU A 132 36.72 14.77 -0.94
N GLY A 133 36.14 15.92 -1.34
CA GLY A 133 36.07 16.35 -2.73
C GLY A 133 35.05 15.61 -3.58
N ILE A 134 34.13 14.84 -2.97
CA ILE A 134 33.09 14.09 -3.69
C ILE A 134 32.05 15.09 -4.25
N ARG A 135 31.80 15.02 -5.55
CA ARG A 135 30.80 15.88 -6.21
C ARG A 135 29.40 15.61 -5.66
N PRO A 136 28.52 16.64 -5.56
CA PRO A 136 27.18 16.50 -4.97
C PRO A 136 26.35 15.34 -5.52
N LYS A 137 26.39 15.11 -6.85
CA LYS A 137 25.68 13.98 -7.47
C LYS A 137 26.19 12.63 -6.99
N ASN A 138 27.50 12.50 -6.81
CA ASN A 138 28.12 11.26 -6.35
C ASN A 138 27.92 11.06 -4.84
N ALA A 139 27.99 12.13 -4.04
CA ALA A 139 27.66 12.10 -2.62
C ALA A 139 26.20 11.62 -2.41
N MET A 140 25.23 12.14 -3.19
CA MET A 140 23.86 11.66 -3.14
C MET A 140 23.75 10.18 -3.51
N ARG A 141 24.41 9.75 -4.59
CA ARG A 141 24.28 8.37 -5.12
C ARG A 141 24.98 7.32 -4.26
N TYR A 142 26.18 7.63 -3.77
CA TYR A 142 27.06 6.62 -3.13
C TYR A 142 27.11 6.73 -1.62
N VAL A 143 26.70 7.86 -1.02
CA VAL A 143 26.69 8.06 0.43
C VAL A 143 25.29 8.15 1.00
N ILE A 144 24.45 9.06 0.47
CA ILE A 144 23.13 9.35 1.04
C ILE A 144 22.10 8.31 0.65
N LEU A 145 21.95 7.99 -0.64
CA LEU A 145 20.91 7.09 -1.13
C LEU A 145 20.99 5.67 -0.53
N PRO A 146 22.15 5.02 -0.40
CA PRO A 146 22.22 3.71 0.22
C PRO A 146 21.75 3.70 1.68
N GLN A 147 22.06 4.76 2.45
CA GLN A 147 21.59 4.90 3.82
C GLN A 147 20.08 5.24 3.87
N ALA A 148 19.64 6.15 3.00
CA ALA A 148 18.22 6.51 2.89
C ALA A 148 17.33 5.30 2.56
N ILE A 149 17.76 4.41 1.65
CA ILE A 149 17.04 3.19 1.30
C ILE A 149 16.82 2.31 2.53
N LYS A 150 17.82 2.15 3.39
CA LYS A 150 17.69 1.39 4.64
C LYS A 150 16.60 1.97 5.55
N ASN A 151 16.45 3.29 5.59
CA ASN A 151 15.41 3.97 6.36
C ASN A 151 14.02 3.88 5.70
N ILE A 152 13.97 3.84 4.36
CA ILE A 152 12.73 3.84 3.58
C ILE A 152 12.08 2.44 3.56
N LEU A 153 12.88 1.38 3.40
CA LEU A 153 12.38 0.02 3.22
C LEU A 153 11.46 -0.47 4.36
N PRO A 154 11.79 -0.27 5.66
CA PRO A 154 10.90 -0.62 6.76
C PRO A 154 9.54 0.11 6.67
N ALA A 155 9.57 1.40 6.33
CA ALA A 155 8.35 2.20 6.21
C ALA A 155 7.48 1.74 5.03
N LEU A 156 8.07 1.31 3.90
CA LEU A 156 7.34 0.69 2.79
C LEU A 156 6.72 -0.66 3.19
N GLY A 157 7.40 -1.44 4.03
CA GLY A 157 6.84 -2.66 4.57
C GLY A 157 5.60 -2.39 5.45
N ASN A 158 5.64 -1.35 6.28
CA ASN A 158 4.49 -0.91 7.07
C ASN A 158 3.35 -0.38 6.17
N GLU A 159 3.66 0.31 5.09
CA GLU A 159 2.67 0.73 4.08
C GLU A 159 1.94 -0.49 3.49
N PHE A 160 2.67 -1.56 3.15
CA PHE A 160 2.07 -2.80 2.65
C PHE A 160 1.06 -3.40 3.65
N ILE A 161 1.42 -3.46 4.95
CA ILE A 161 0.52 -3.93 6.01
C ILE A 161 -0.74 -3.05 6.11
N THR A 162 -0.60 -1.75 5.91
CA THR A 162 -1.71 -0.81 5.90
C THR A 162 -2.64 -1.04 4.71
N ILE A 163 -2.08 -1.20 3.50
CA ILE A 163 -2.85 -1.42 2.27
C ILE A 163 -3.66 -2.72 2.32
N ILE A 164 -3.16 -3.79 2.97
CA ILE A 164 -3.96 -5.01 3.18
C ILE A 164 -5.29 -4.71 3.88
N LYS A 165 -5.28 -3.84 4.88
CA LYS A 165 -6.50 -3.44 5.60
C LYS A 165 -7.35 -2.47 4.77
N ASP A 166 -6.70 -1.51 4.14
CA ASP A 166 -7.38 -0.46 3.36
C ASP A 166 -8.02 -0.98 2.08
N SER A 167 -7.55 -2.13 1.55
CA SER A 167 -8.19 -2.81 0.42
C SER A 167 -9.66 -3.17 0.71
N SER A 168 -10.03 -3.36 1.98
CA SER A 168 -11.42 -3.59 2.40
C SER A 168 -12.38 -2.47 2.00
N LEU A 169 -11.87 -1.23 1.82
CA LEU A 169 -12.65 -0.10 1.35
C LEU A 169 -13.17 -0.31 -0.10
N LEU A 170 -12.53 -1.17 -0.88
CA LEU A 170 -12.99 -1.51 -2.24
C LEU A 170 -14.32 -2.26 -2.26
N SER A 171 -14.74 -2.82 -1.14
CA SER A 171 -16.07 -3.41 -0.98
C SER A 171 -17.19 -2.39 -1.24
N THR A 172 -16.95 -1.11 -0.96
CA THR A 172 -17.93 -0.01 -1.19
C THR A 172 -18.29 0.18 -2.65
N ILE A 173 -17.39 -0.19 -3.56
CA ILE A 173 -17.63 -0.21 -5.02
C ILE A 173 -17.88 -1.62 -5.55
N GLY A 174 -18.07 -2.61 -4.66
CA GLY A 174 -18.45 -3.98 -4.97
C GLY A 174 -17.30 -4.87 -5.46
N VAL A 175 -16.04 -4.54 -5.20
CA VAL A 175 -14.92 -5.45 -5.46
C VAL A 175 -14.97 -6.63 -4.49
N MET A 176 -14.94 -7.85 -5.02
CA MET A 176 -14.99 -9.08 -4.24
C MET A 176 -13.58 -9.39 -3.69
N GLU A 177 -13.32 -8.93 -2.47
CA GLU A 177 -12.12 -9.22 -1.66
C GLU A 177 -12.53 -9.83 -0.31
N LEU A 178 -11.63 -9.98 0.65
CA LEU A 178 -11.90 -10.69 1.90
C LEU A 178 -13.09 -10.12 2.69
N TRP A 179 -13.17 -8.79 2.85
CA TRP A 179 -14.26 -8.15 3.59
C TRP A 179 -15.59 -8.29 2.86
N ASN A 180 -15.61 -8.08 1.54
CA ASN A 180 -16.83 -8.26 0.74
C ASN A 180 -17.28 -9.75 0.74
N GLY A 181 -16.34 -10.69 0.67
CA GLY A 181 -16.63 -12.13 0.85
C GLY A 181 -17.29 -12.41 2.20
N ALA A 182 -16.75 -11.85 3.28
CA ALA A 182 -17.31 -12.03 4.63
C ALA A 182 -18.69 -11.42 4.79
N THR A 183 -18.94 -10.22 4.26
CA THR A 183 -20.25 -9.57 4.29
C THR A 183 -21.29 -10.33 3.45
N THR A 184 -20.87 -10.89 2.31
CA THR A 184 -21.72 -11.78 1.50
C THR A 184 -22.11 -13.02 2.30
N VAL A 185 -21.18 -13.65 3.02
CA VAL A 185 -21.49 -14.82 3.87
C VAL A 185 -22.41 -14.40 5.02
N ALA A 186 -22.16 -13.26 5.66
CA ALA A 186 -22.99 -12.75 6.76
C ALA A 186 -24.44 -12.52 6.34
N THR A 187 -24.66 -11.93 5.18
CA THR A 187 -26.03 -11.69 4.63
C THR A 187 -26.69 -12.99 4.20
N THR A 188 -25.97 -13.89 3.52
CA THR A 188 -26.53 -15.15 3.01
C THR A 188 -26.91 -16.12 4.15
N THR A 189 -26.15 -16.12 5.24
CA THR A 189 -26.37 -17.02 6.38
C THR A 189 -27.23 -16.41 7.49
N TYR A 190 -27.57 -15.11 7.38
CA TYR A 190 -28.21 -14.33 8.43
C TYR A 190 -27.45 -14.34 9.77
N LEU A 191 -26.12 -14.50 9.72
CA LEU A 191 -25.21 -14.46 10.86
C LEU A 191 -24.42 -13.15 10.84
N PRO A 192 -24.89 -12.07 11.50
CA PRO A 192 -24.32 -10.73 11.32
C PRO A 192 -22.91 -10.58 11.87
N LEU A 193 -22.51 -11.39 12.84
CA LEU A 193 -21.25 -11.18 13.57
C LEU A 193 -20.18 -12.22 13.25
N THR A 194 -20.54 -13.51 13.21
CA THR A 194 -19.55 -14.61 13.18
C THR A 194 -18.69 -14.61 11.92
N PRO A 195 -19.21 -14.39 10.68
CA PRO A 195 -18.37 -14.29 9.48
C PRO A 195 -17.43 -13.07 9.50
N LEU A 196 -17.87 -11.95 10.09
CA LEU A 196 -17.04 -10.74 10.19
C LEU A 196 -15.88 -10.94 11.18
N LEU A 197 -16.13 -11.60 12.32
CA LEU A 197 -15.07 -11.97 13.26
C LEU A 197 -14.06 -12.92 12.61
N PHE A 198 -14.55 -13.85 11.77
CA PHE A 198 -13.69 -14.77 11.06
C PHE A 198 -12.82 -14.04 10.01
N ALA A 199 -13.36 -13.06 9.30
CA ALA A 199 -12.57 -12.19 8.44
C ALA A 199 -11.53 -11.37 9.21
N ALA A 200 -11.90 -10.82 10.37
CA ALA A 200 -10.97 -10.09 11.23
C ALA A 200 -9.80 -10.98 11.67
N PHE A 201 -10.06 -12.27 11.95
CA PHE A 201 -9.00 -13.24 12.24
C PHE A 201 -8.07 -13.47 11.02
N TYR A 202 -8.61 -13.57 9.81
CA TYR A 202 -7.80 -13.66 8.58
C TYR A 202 -6.91 -12.41 8.39
N TYR A 203 -7.46 -11.20 8.56
CA TYR A 203 -6.66 -9.96 8.51
C TYR A 203 -5.56 -9.96 9.57
N LEU A 204 -5.88 -10.40 10.79
CA LEU A 204 -4.89 -10.48 11.86
C LEU A 204 -3.75 -11.45 11.52
N ILE A 205 -4.06 -12.63 10.96
CA ILE A 205 -3.03 -13.58 10.52
C ILE A 205 -2.16 -12.96 9.42
N MET A 206 -2.77 -12.42 8.36
CA MET A 206 -2.03 -11.82 7.24
C MET A 206 -1.11 -10.69 7.70
N THR A 207 -1.62 -9.75 8.49
CA THR A 207 -0.84 -8.62 9.00
C THR A 207 0.24 -9.06 10.00
N SER A 208 -0.03 -10.08 10.84
CA SER A 208 0.95 -10.62 11.78
C SER A 208 2.10 -11.32 11.05
N VAL A 209 1.81 -12.15 10.06
CA VAL A 209 2.84 -12.82 9.23
C VAL A 209 3.74 -11.78 8.55
N LEU A 210 3.14 -10.75 7.97
CA LEU A 210 3.91 -9.66 7.33
C LEU A 210 4.72 -8.86 8.34
N THR A 211 4.16 -8.58 9.52
CA THR A 211 4.88 -7.86 10.58
C THR A 211 6.11 -8.65 11.06
N VAL A 212 5.98 -9.96 11.21
CA VAL A 212 7.12 -10.82 11.60
C VAL A 212 8.16 -10.85 10.48
N ALA A 213 7.73 -11.02 9.22
CA ALA A 213 8.63 -11.00 8.07
C ALA A 213 9.36 -9.64 7.95
N LEU A 214 8.64 -8.53 8.15
CA LEU A 214 9.22 -7.19 8.12
C LEU A 214 10.26 -7.01 9.23
N LYS A 215 9.98 -7.40 10.46
CA LYS A 215 10.95 -7.33 11.56
C LYS A 215 12.20 -8.16 11.31
N ALA A 216 12.05 -9.35 10.72
CA ALA A 216 13.20 -10.19 10.33
C ALA A 216 14.05 -9.48 9.26
N PHE A 217 13.41 -8.84 8.29
CA PHE A 217 14.06 -8.05 7.25
C PHE A 217 14.78 -6.81 7.81
N GLU A 218 14.15 -6.06 8.72
CA GLU A 218 14.76 -4.92 9.42
C GLU A 218 16.00 -5.33 10.19
N ASN A 219 15.95 -6.44 10.93
CA ASN A 219 17.10 -6.98 11.67
C ASN A 219 18.25 -7.37 10.72
N TYR A 220 17.95 -7.94 9.56
CA TYR A 220 18.96 -8.29 8.57
C TYR A 220 19.66 -7.06 8.00
N ILE A 221 18.93 -6.00 7.66
CA ILE A 221 19.50 -4.74 7.15
C ILE A 221 20.29 -4.02 8.23
N GLY A 222 19.82 -3.97 9.48
CA GLY A 222 20.46 -3.29 10.59
C GLY A 222 21.75 -3.94 11.08
N GLN A 223 21.98 -5.22 10.79
CA GLN A 223 23.25 -5.89 11.16
C GLN A 223 24.46 -5.35 10.39
N GLY A 224 24.25 -4.75 9.22
CA GLY A 224 25.32 -4.15 8.42
C GLY A 224 25.91 -2.86 9.02
N ASP A 225 25.22 -2.22 9.96
CA ASP A 225 25.66 -0.95 10.58
C ASP A 225 26.36 -1.14 11.95
N LYS A 226 26.42 -2.40 12.45
CA LYS A 226 27.06 -2.75 13.74
C LYS A 226 28.50 -3.29 13.57
N LYS A 227 28.99 -3.35 12.35
CA LYS A 227 30.41 -3.65 12.03
C LYS A 227 31.12 -2.38 11.53
#